data_2a61dc446cc041800ace58e665e1a190
#
_entry.id   2a61dc446cc041800ace58e665e1a190
#
_cell.length_a   1.000
_cell.length_b   1.000
_cell.length_c   1.000
_cell.angle_alpha   90.00
_cell.angle_beta   90.00
_cell.angle_gamma   90.00
#
_symmetry.space_group_name_H-M   'P 1'
#
loop_
_entity.id
_entity.type
_entity.pdbx_description
1 polymer ?
#
loop_
_entity_poly.entity_id
_entity_poly.type
_entity_poly.pdbx_seq_one_letter_code
_entity_poly.pdbx_strand_id
1 'polypeptide(L)'
;MIPTWLQNDYQSLVTLGANQQLHHGLLLNGNHGVGSFDLAQQVAFDLLCLTNAMQACGHCKACHLNQSQTHPDYLLIEPDKDTISVEQVRAISDFFVTSASYQGNKVVIIKNAESLTLSASNALLKTLEEPNKSRYLMLLANNSAALPATILSRCFKKQLTVEHQQAKSFIAGLGIDINAPWVSAFLDKPNTLALWQQQDRITVIESLYAMAMQNDNHACHKQLLELFNQNPDYIDIFVQFYAQKLQSELLGNTLDIKRYQEKSQALLSFADKFKEVKGLNLSLQLNQLLKKLSYL
;
A
#
# COMPACT_ATOMS: atom_id res chain seq x y z
N MET A 1 7.65 10.82 -8.21
CA MET A 1 6.94 11.30 -9.44
C MET A 1 5.58 10.63 -9.50
N ILE A 2 4.50 11.39 -9.73
CA ILE A 2 3.14 10.82 -9.77
C ILE A 2 2.99 9.87 -10.95
N PRO A 3 2.52 8.64 -10.74
CA PRO A 3 2.21 7.71 -11.82
C PRO A 3 1.20 8.27 -12.82
N THR A 4 1.31 7.87 -14.09
CA THR A 4 0.45 8.40 -15.17
C THR A 4 -1.03 8.13 -14.92
N TRP A 5 -1.39 6.96 -14.36
CA TRP A 5 -2.78 6.60 -14.04
C TRP A 5 -3.38 7.42 -12.88
N LEU A 6 -2.57 8.12 -12.07
CA LEU A 6 -3.05 9.01 -11.01
C LEU A 6 -3.07 10.49 -11.40
N GLN A 7 -2.73 10.85 -12.65
CA GLN A 7 -2.71 12.24 -13.09
C GLN A 7 -4.08 12.92 -12.98
N ASN A 8 -5.14 12.22 -13.34
CA ASN A 8 -6.51 12.76 -13.25
C ASN A 8 -6.92 12.97 -11.79
N ASP A 9 -6.54 12.04 -10.89
CA ASP A 9 -6.79 12.16 -9.46
C ASP A 9 -6.03 13.34 -8.88
N TYR A 10 -4.76 13.49 -9.25
CA TYR A 10 -3.94 14.63 -8.87
C TYR A 10 -4.55 15.96 -9.32
N GLN A 11 -4.91 16.10 -10.60
CA GLN A 11 -5.53 17.32 -11.13
C GLN A 11 -6.84 17.67 -10.42
N SER A 12 -7.64 16.67 -10.08
CA SER A 12 -8.86 16.84 -9.29
C SER A 12 -8.55 17.44 -7.90
N LEU A 13 -7.54 16.93 -7.19
CA LEU A 13 -7.14 17.42 -5.87
C LEU A 13 -6.54 18.83 -5.95
N VAL A 14 -5.70 19.10 -6.96
CA VAL A 14 -5.15 20.44 -7.22
C VAL A 14 -6.26 21.46 -7.47
N THR A 15 -7.25 21.11 -8.28
CA THR A 15 -8.40 21.98 -8.58
C THR A 15 -9.21 22.30 -7.32
N LEU A 16 -9.48 21.28 -6.48
CA LEU A 16 -10.16 21.49 -5.20
C LEU A 16 -9.34 22.42 -4.27
N GLY A 17 -8.03 22.23 -4.24
CA GLY A 17 -7.15 23.07 -3.42
C GLY A 17 -7.07 24.51 -3.92
N ALA A 18 -6.93 24.73 -5.22
CA ALA A 18 -6.91 26.06 -5.83
C ALA A 18 -8.22 26.83 -5.55
N ASN A 19 -9.35 26.13 -5.50
CA ASN A 19 -10.66 26.69 -5.17
C ASN A 19 -10.93 26.79 -3.64
N GLN A 20 -9.96 26.45 -2.80
CA GLN A 20 -10.11 26.40 -1.33
C GLN A 20 -11.21 25.43 -0.85
N GLN A 21 -11.49 24.40 -1.65
CA GLN A 21 -12.49 23.36 -1.39
C GLN A 21 -11.86 22.01 -0.99
N LEU A 22 -10.53 21.95 -0.90
CA LEU A 22 -9.86 20.73 -0.49
C LEU A 22 -10.19 20.42 0.98
N HIS A 23 -10.75 19.24 1.20
CA HIS A 23 -11.13 18.82 2.54
C HIS A 23 -9.90 18.63 3.42
N HIS A 24 -9.95 19.05 4.68
CA HIS A 24 -8.85 18.94 5.63
C HIS A 24 -8.46 17.50 5.96
N GLY A 25 -9.40 16.56 5.92
CA GLY A 25 -9.19 15.11 6.09
C GLY A 25 -9.40 14.38 4.75
N LEU A 26 -8.34 13.89 4.12
CA LEU A 26 -8.39 13.13 2.88
C LEU A 26 -8.13 11.65 3.19
N LEU A 27 -8.94 10.75 2.63
CA LEU A 27 -8.68 9.32 2.63
C LEU A 27 -8.41 8.85 1.19
N LEU A 28 -7.17 8.55 0.91
CA LEU A 28 -6.73 7.96 -0.36
C LEU A 28 -6.71 6.44 -0.22
N ASN A 29 -7.70 5.78 -0.80
CA ASN A 29 -7.85 4.33 -0.73
C ASN A 29 -7.44 3.69 -2.05
N GLY A 30 -6.54 2.72 -2.01
CA GLY A 30 -6.10 2.00 -3.21
C GLY A 30 -5.14 0.87 -2.87
N ASN A 31 -5.07 -0.13 -3.71
CA ASN A 31 -4.22 -1.30 -3.49
C ASN A 31 -2.76 -0.89 -3.25
N HIS A 32 -2.07 -1.67 -2.42
CA HIS A 32 -0.64 -1.47 -2.21
C HIS A 32 0.11 -1.45 -3.56
N GLY A 33 0.92 -0.40 -3.80
CA GLY A 33 1.62 -0.24 -5.08
C GLY A 33 0.85 0.51 -6.16
N VAL A 34 -0.35 1.07 -5.87
CA VAL A 34 -1.06 1.98 -6.77
C VAL A 34 -0.38 3.36 -6.88
N GLY A 35 0.48 3.73 -5.92
CA GLY A 35 1.15 5.04 -5.88
C GLY A 35 0.44 6.07 -5.00
N SER A 36 -0.36 5.63 -4.04
CA SER A 36 -1.09 6.53 -3.12
C SER A 36 -0.17 7.47 -2.36
N PHE A 37 1.03 6.97 -1.97
CA PHE A 37 2.02 7.81 -1.26
C PHE A 37 2.64 8.85 -2.18
N ASP A 38 2.99 8.51 -3.42
CA ASP A 38 3.53 9.46 -4.40
C ASP A 38 2.53 10.60 -4.66
N LEU A 39 1.24 10.26 -4.79
CA LEU A 39 0.17 11.25 -4.95
C LEU A 39 0.02 12.13 -3.71
N ALA A 40 -0.07 11.54 -2.52
CA ALA A 40 -0.23 12.29 -1.27
C ALA A 40 0.96 13.22 -1.00
N GLN A 41 2.18 12.73 -1.23
CA GLN A 41 3.40 13.49 -1.04
C GLN A 41 3.47 14.69 -2.00
N GLN A 42 3.10 14.50 -3.27
CA GLN A 42 3.07 15.61 -4.22
C GLN A 42 2.03 16.66 -3.82
N VAL A 43 0.81 16.24 -3.46
CA VAL A 43 -0.24 17.17 -2.98
C VAL A 43 0.22 17.89 -1.70
N ALA A 44 0.93 17.21 -0.79
CA ALA A 44 1.51 17.84 0.40
C ALA A 44 2.54 18.91 0.01
N PHE A 45 3.42 18.62 -0.95
CA PHE A 45 4.44 19.57 -1.39
C PHE A 45 3.83 20.79 -2.10
N ASP A 46 2.73 20.58 -2.85
CA ASP A 46 1.97 21.66 -3.47
C ASP A 46 1.32 22.58 -2.42
N LEU A 47 0.73 21.99 -1.37
CA LEU A 47 0.13 22.74 -0.25
C LEU A 47 1.16 23.54 0.56
N LEU A 48 2.40 23.07 0.64
CA LEU A 48 3.48 23.69 1.39
C LEU A 48 4.27 24.73 0.59
N CYS A 49 4.03 24.85 -0.74
CA CYS A 49 4.73 25.80 -1.58
C CYS A 49 4.39 27.24 -1.18
N LEU A 50 5.41 28.10 -1.04
CA LEU A 50 5.25 29.48 -0.59
C LEU A 50 4.88 30.47 -1.71
N THR A 51 5.13 30.10 -2.96
CA THR A 51 4.97 31.00 -4.12
C THR A 51 3.74 30.72 -4.95
N ASN A 52 3.35 29.43 -5.07
CA ASN A 52 2.22 29.02 -5.86
C ASN A 52 1.27 28.18 -5.01
N ALA A 53 0.02 28.61 -4.90
CA ALA A 53 -1.01 27.80 -4.25
C ALA A 53 -1.27 26.54 -5.08
N MET A 54 -1.15 25.38 -4.45
CA MET A 54 -1.44 24.05 -5.05
C MET A 54 -0.59 23.68 -6.29
N GLN A 55 0.64 24.22 -6.35
CA GLN A 55 1.63 23.79 -7.33
C GLN A 55 3.05 24.08 -6.82
N ALA A 56 3.79 23.01 -6.52
CA ALA A 56 5.17 23.15 -6.06
C ALA A 56 6.05 23.81 -7.14
N CYS A 57 6.61 24.98 -6.84
CA CYS A 57 7.43 25.72 -7.80
C CYS A 57 8.83 25.12 -8.01
N GLY A 58 9.29 24.25 -7.11
CA GLY A 58 10.60 23.59 -7.15
C GLY A 58 11.79 24.42 -6.67
N HIS A 59 11.65 25.75 -6.50
CA HIS A 59 12.78 26.65 -6.22
C HIS A 59 12.62 27.50 -4.95
N CYS A 60 11.46 27.58 -4.33
CA CYS A 60 11.31 28.31 -3.07
C CYS A 60 11.90 27.49 -1.89
N LYS A 61 12.12 28.17 -0.75
CA LYS A 61 12.70 27.53 0.44
C LYS A 61 11.92 26.30 0.91
N ALA A 62 10.58 26.36 0.89
CA ALA A 62 9.75 25.22 1.26
C ALA A 62 9.94 24.03 0.29
N CYS A 63 10.00 24.29 -1.03
CA CYS A 63 10.25 23.23 -2.01
C CYS A 63 11.62 22.58 -1.82
N HIS A 64 12.65 23.31 -1.51
CA HIS A 64 13.97 22.74 -1.19
C HIS A 64 13.93 21.89 0.09
N LEU A 65 13.23 22.34 1.15
CA LEU A 65 13.03 21.57 2.37
C LEU A 65 12.20 20.31 2.13
N ASN A 66 11.20 20.37 1.25
CA ASN A 66 10.42 19.19 0.82
C ASN A 66 11.30 18.18 0.08
N GLN A 67 12.16 18.62 -0.84
CA GLN A 67 13.10 17.76 -1.56
C GLN A 67 14.10 17.07 -0.63
N SER A 68 14.58 17.78 0.41
CA SER A 68 15.47 17.21 1.42
C SER A 68 14.73 16.46 2.55
N GLN A 69 13.40 16.38 2.50
CA GLN A 69 12.54 15.74 3.53
C GLN A 69 12.72 16.31 4.94
N THR A 70 13.04 17.60 5.03
CA THR A 70 13.31 18.31 6.31
C THR A 70 12.32 19.45 6.56
N HIS A 71 11.19 19.50 5.85
CA HIS A 71 10.22 20.58 6.00
C HIS A 71 9.55 20.53 7.38
N PRO A 72 9.62 21.60 8.20
CA PRO A 72 9.11 21.60 9.58
C PRO A 72 7.57 21.51 9.67
N ASP A 73 6.84 21.85 8.59
CA ASP A 73 5.38 21.81 8.53
C ASP A 73 4.85 20.55 7.78
N TYR A 74 5.72 19.56 7.59
CA TYR A 74 5.39 18.25 7.05
C TYR A 74 5.69 17.17 8.09
N LEU A 75 4.72 16.27 8.32
CA LEU A 75 4.88 15.13 9.22
C LEU A 75 4.41 13.86 8.54
N LEU A 76 5.26 12.84 8.52
CA LEU A 76 4.93 11.51 8.05
C LEU A 76 4.80 10.57 9.24
N ILE A 77 3.69 9.84 9.30
CA ILE A 77 3.43 8.78 10.28
C ILE A 77 3.39 7.44 9.54
N GLU A 78 4.17 6.51 10.02
CA GLU A 78 4.22 5.13 9.53
C GLU A 78 4.05 4.17 10.70
N PRO A 79 3.52 2.95 10.48
CA PRO A 79 3.44 1.95 11.54
C PRO A 79 4.81 1.69 12.16
N ASP A 80 4.88 1.64 13.49
CA ASP A 80 6.01 1.04 14.19
C ASP A 80 5.75 -0.47 14.23
N LYS A 81 6.56 -1.22 13.48
CA LYS A 81 6.32 -2.65 13.17
C LYS A 81 5.01 -2.82 12.40
N ASP A 82 3.92 -3.16 13.09
CA ASP A 82 2.65 -3.54 12.47
C ASP A 82 1.49 -2.59 12.85
N THR A 83 1.70 -1.64 13.77
CA THR A 83 0.63 -0.80 14.30
C THR A 83 1.04 0.67 14.42
N ILE A 84 0.04 1.55 14.37
CA ILE A 84 0.18 2.97 14.68
C ILE A 84 -0.43 3.19 16.07
N SER A 85 0.40 3.63 17.01
CA SER A 85 0.02 3.81 18.40
C SER A 85 -0.72 5.12 18.66
N VAL A 86 -1.36 5.21 19.82
CA VAL A 86 -2.03 6.46 20.24
C VAL A 86 -1.03 7.59 20.49
N GLU A 87 0.19 7.28 20.89
CA GLU A 87 1.28 8.25 21.08
C GLU A 87 1.67 8.91 19.77
N GLN A 88 1.78 8.13 18.68
CA GLN A 88 2.04 8.68 17.34
C GLN A 88 0.91 9.61 16.88
N VAL A 89 -0.35 9.29 17.19
CA VAL A 89 -1.50 10.15 16.87
C VAL A 89 -1.54 11.41 17.75
N ARG A 90 -1.17 11.32 19.02
CA ARG A 90 -1.04 12.50 19.89
C ARG A 90 0.00 13.48 19.35
N ALA A 91 1.13 12.97 18.83
CA ALA A 91 2.13 13.82 18.17
C ALA A 91 1.55 14.62 16.98
N ILE A 92 0.54 14.08 16.25
CA ILE A 92 -0.18 14.84 15.22
C ILE A 92 -0.94 16.02 15.82
N SER A 93 -1.63 15.80 16.94
CA SER A 93 -2.37 16.87 17.62
C SER A 93 -1.42 17.99 18.09
N ASP A 94 -0.31 17.64 18.72
CA ASP A 94 0.72 18.58 19.16
C ASP A 94 1.32 19.33 17.97
N PHE A 95 1.60 18.63 16.88
CA PHE A 95 2.08 19.22 15.63
C PHE A 95 1.09 20.25 15.08
N PHE A 96 -0.22 19.98 15.07
CA PHE A 96 -1.22 20.90 14.54
C PHE A 96 -1.54 22.09 15.44
N VAL A 97 -1.31 22.00 16.75
CA VAL A 97 -1.50 23.11 17.70
C VAL A 97 -0.47 24.24 17.45
N THR A 98 0.74 23.89 17.05
CA THR A 98 1.79 24.89 16.77
C THR A 98 1.50 25.63 15.47
N SER A 99 1.90 26.92 15.42
CA SER A 99 1.83 27.72 14.19
C SER A 99 2.73 27.14 13.10
N ALA A 100 2.33 27.30 11.83
CA ALA A 100 3.17 26.92 10.72
C ALA A 100 4.45 27.81 10.68
N SER A 101 5.60 27.20 10.44
CA SER A 101 6.91 27.86 10.44
C SER A 101 7.04 28.93 9.36
N TYR A 102 6.29 28.78 8.26
CA TYR A 102 6.28 29.71 7.13
C TYR A 102 4.92 30.38 6.90
N GLN A 103 4.08 30.49 7.94
CA GLN A 103 2.74 31.11 7.87
C GLN A 103 1.80 30.48 6.83
N GLY A 104 2.09 29.26 6.43
CA GLY A 104 1.33 28.50 5.42
C GLY A 104 0.53 27.34 6.02
N ASN A 105 0.49 26.26 5.25
CA ASN A 105 -0.19 25.04 5.64
C ASN A 105 0.70 24.14 6.51
N LYS A 106 0.06 23.25 7.26
CA LYS A 106 0.70 22.06 7.85
C LYS A 106 0.04 20.81 7.29
N VAL A 107 0.86 19.82 6.95
CA VAL A 107 0.38 18.59 6.33
C VAL A 107 0.91 17.40 7.08
N VAL A 108 0.01 16.47 7.37
CA VAL A 108 0.33 15.15 7.94
C VAL A 108 -0.10 14.08 6.96
N ILE A 109 0.76 13.11 6.71
CA ILE A 109 0.43 11.89 5.97
C ILE A 109 0.53 10.70 6.92
N ILE A 110 -0.49 9.86 6.98
CA ILE A 110 -0.50 8.59 7.70
C ILE A 110 -0.51 7.47 6.67
N LYS A 111 0.57 6.69 6.58
CA LYS A 111 0.63 5.47 5.76
C LYS A 111 -0.03 4.30 6.49
N ASN A 112 -0.63 3.40 5.73
CA ASN A 112 -1.29 2.20 6.23
C ASN A 112 -2.23 2.53 7.40
N ALA A 113 -3.19 3.43 7.13
CA ALA A 113 -4.11 3.92 8.17
C ALA A 113 -4.94 2.79 8.81
N GLU A 114 -5.11 1.65 8.12
CA GLU A 114 -5.70 0.43 8.66
C GLU A 114 -4.91 -0.18 9.84
N SER A 115 -3.63 0.20 10.01
CA SER A 115 -2.79 -0.22 11.14
C SER A 115 -2.99 0.62 12.41
N LEU A 116 -3.89 1.62 12.39
CA LEU A 116 -4.24 2.38 13.58
C LEU A 116 -4.85 1.47 14.65
N THR A 117 -4.31 1.50 15.87
CA THR A 117 -4.99 0.86 17.00
C THR A 117 -6.34 1.53 17.25
N LEU A 118 -7.25 0.83 17.95
CA LEU A 118 -8.56 1.40 18.28
C LEU A 118 -8.44 2.71 19.08
N SER A 119 -7.50 2.76 20.03
CA SER A 119 -7.21 3.96 20.82
C SER A 119 -6.62 5.09 19.97
N ALA A 120 -5.74 4.77 19.01
CA ALA A 120 -5.20 5.72 18.04
C ALA A 120 -6.30 6.28 17.12
N SER A 121 -7.16 5.40 16.61
CA SER A 121 -8.32 5.79 15.78
C SER A 121 -9.24 6.76 16.52
N ASN A 122 -9.57 6.48 17.78
CA ASN A 122 -10.42 7.35 18.61
C ASN A 122 -9.74 8.71 18.89
N ALA A 123 -8.43 8.72 19.16
CA ALA A 123 -7.71 9.98 19.36
C ALA A 123 -7.69 10.86 18.10
N LEU A 124 -7.64 10.24 16.91
CA LEU A 124 -7.63 10.95 15.63
C LEU A 124 -8.95 11.66 15.33
N LEU A 125 -10.08 11.17 15.87
CA LEU A 125 -11.40 11.76 15.63
C LEU A 125 -11.45 13.24 16.03
N LYS A 126 -10.83 13.62 17.15
CA LYS A 126 -10.76 15.02 17.58
C LYS A 126 -10.14 15.93 16.51
N THR A 127 -9.06 15.49 15.90
CA THR A 127 -8.38 16.22 14.82
C THR A 127 -9.24 16.34 13.56
N LEU A 128 -10.05 15.32 13.27
CA LEU A 128 -10.95 15.32 12.12
C LEU A 128 -12.24 16.12 12.36
N GLU A 129 -12.71 16.24 13.62
CA GLU A 129 -13.92 16.99 13.98
C GLU A 129 -13.69 18.48 14.12
N GLU A 130 -12.51 18.90 14.56
CA GLU A 130 -12.16 20.28 14.80
C GLU A 130 -11.09 20.76 13.79
N PRO A 131 -11.46 20.98 12.52
CA PRO A 131 -10.49 21.36 11.50
C PRO A 131 -9.97 22.77 11.74
N ASN A 132 -8.72 22.87 12.11
CA ASN A 132 -8.02 24.15 12.10
C ASN A 132 -7.73 24.58 10.65
N LYS A 133 -7.90 25.87 10.35
CA LYS A 133 -7.56 26.41 9.03
C LYS A 133 -6.09 26.05 8.66
N SER A 134 -5.88 25.73 7.40
CA SER A 134 -4.55 25.39 6.86
C SER A 134 -3.88 24.16 7.50
N ARG A 135 -4.68 23.20 7.95
CA ARG A 135 -4.22 21.91 8.47
C ARG A 135 -4.82 20.79 7.61
N TYR A 136 -3.97 19.94 7.06
CA TYR A 136 -4.39 18.86 6.18
C TYR A 136 -3.87 17.53 6.70
N LEU A 137 -4.77 16.56 6.81
CA LEU A 137 -4.49 15.19 7.22
C LEU A 137 -4.84 14.24 6.08
N MET A 138 -3.85 13.51 5.58
CA MET A 138 -4.01 12.53 4.51
C MET A 138 -3.83 11.12 5.07
N LEU A 139 -4.87 10.32 4.99
CA LEU A 139 -4.88 8.91 5.37
C LEU A 139 -4.70 8.06 4.12
N LEU A 140 -3.68 7.20 4.10
CA LEU A 140 -3.46 6.24 3.03
C LEU A 140 -3.87 4.86 3.53
N ALA A 141 -4.82 4.25 2.86
CA ALA A 141 -5.31 2.91 3.21
C ALA A 141 -5.31 2.00 1.99
N ASN A 142 -4.89 0.74 2.19
CA ASN A 142 -5.02 -0.31 1.17
C ASN A 142 -6.40 -0.96 1.24
N ASN A 143 -6.99 -1.00 2.43
CA ASN A 143 -8.33 -1.49 2.68
C ASN A 143 -9.06 -0.54 3.64
N SER A 144 -9.83 0.38 3.07
CA SER A 144 -10.61 1.32 3.88
C SER A 144 -11.71 0.65 4.71
N ALA A 145 -12.15 -0.57 4.38
CA ALA A 145 -13.14 -1.29 5.17
C ALA A 145 -12.62 -1.70 6.56
N ALA A 146 -11.30 -1.75 6.75
CA ALA A 146 -10.68 -2.00 8.05
C ALA A 146 -10.68 -0.77 8.97
N LEU A 147 -10.97 0.43 8.43
CA LEU A 147 -11.06 1.66 9.23
C LEU A 147 -12.43 1.80 9.92
N PRO A 148 -12.47 2.34 11.15
CA PRO A 148 -13.74 2.65 11.82
C PRO A 148 -14.64 3.57 10.99
N ALA A 149 -15.95 3.28 10.99
CA ALA A 149 -16.94 4.10 10.27
C ALA A 149 -16.91 5.58 10.71
N THR A 150 -16.52 5.85 11.95
CA THR A 150 -16.35 7.19 12.52
C THR A 150 -15.25 8.00 11.82
N ILE A 151 -14.15 7.39 11.42
CA ILE A 151 -13.11 8.02 10.59
C ILE A 151 -13.64 8.19 9.16
N LEU A 152 -14.24 7.14 8.61
CA LEU A 152 -14.73 7.13 7.23
C LEU A 152 -15.77 8.22 6.96
N SER A 153 -16.61 8.57 7.95
CA SER A 153 -17.64 9.60 7.81
C SER A 153 -17.10 11.04 7.85
N ARG A 154 -15.86 11.23 8.31
CA ARG A 154 -15.21 12.54 8.50
C ARG A 154 -14.12 12.85 7.46
N CYS A 155 -13.88 11.94 6.52
CA CYS A 155 -12.89 12.12 5.48
C CYS A 155 -13.53 12.24 4.10
N PHE A 156 -12.96 13.10 3.27
CA PHE A 156 -13.22 13.04 1.84
C PHE A 156 -12.51 11.80 1.27
N LYS A 157 -13.29 10.88 0.72
CA LYS A 157 -12.77 9.59 0.23
C LYS A 157 -12.46 9.68 -1.26
N LYS A 158 -11.27 9.31 -1.63
CA LYS A 158 -10.84 9.16 -3.01
C LYS A 158 -10.37 7.73 -3.26
N GLN A 159 -11.10 7.00 -4.10
CA GLN A 159 -10.66 5.68 -4.56
C GLN A 159 -9.65 5.85 -5.66
N LEU A 160 -8.48 5.23 -5.50
CA LEU A 160 -7.40 5.21 -6.47
C LEU A 160 -7.42 3.87 -7.21
N THR A 161 -7.41 3.92 -8.53
CA THR A 161 -7.43 2.73 -9.39
C THR A 161 -6.38 2.87 -10.48
N VAL A 162 -5.97 1.73 -11.01
CA VAL A 162 -5.03 1.68 -12.14
C VAL A 162 -5.79 1.24 -13.38
N GLU A 163 -5.68 2.01 -14.44
CA GLU A 163 -6.14 1.59 -15.75
C GLU A 163 -5.15 0.58 -16.33
N HIS A 164 -5.62 -0.62 -16.67
CA HIS A 164 -4.77 -1.73 -17.11
C HIS A 164 -3.87 -1.39 -18.30
N GLN A 165 -4.34 -0.55 -19.24
CA GLN A 165 -3.54 -0.15 -20.39
C GLN A 165 -2.35 0.71 -19.98
N GLN A 166 -2.56 1.64 -19.06
CA GLN A 166 -1.49 2.49 -18.52
C GLN A 166 -0.50 1.67 -17.68
N ALA A 167 -1.01 0.71 -16.88
CA ALA A 167 -0.16 -0.21 -16.13
C ALA A 167 0.76 -1.01 -17.07
N LYS A 168 0.22 -1.60 -18.13
CA LYS A 168 0.99 -2.35 -19.14
C LYS A 168 2.07 -1.50 -19.79
N SER A 169 1.73 -0.27 -20.19
CA SER A 169 2.70 0.65 -20.79
C SER A 169 3.83 1.01 -19.82
N PHE A 170 3.51 1.23 -18.55
CA PHE A 170 4.48 1.51 -17.52
C PHE A 170 5.41 0.31 -17.26
N ILE A 171 4.85 -0.89 -17.10
CA ILE A 171 5.58 -2.13 -16.85
C ILE A 171 6.52 -2.45 -18.02
N ALA A 172 6.06 -2.27 -19.26
CA ALA A 172 6.91 -2.41 -20.45
C ALA A 172 8.11 -1.43 -20.41
N GLY A 173 7.88 -0.20 -19.95
CA GLY A 173 8.93 0.81 -19.78
C GLY A 173 9.99 0.43 -18.72
N LEU A 174 9.66 -0.48 -17.78
CA LEU A 174 10.62 -1.05 -16.82
C LEU A 174 11.48 -2.18 -17.44
N GLY A 175 11.22 -2.59 -18.67
CA GLY A 175 11.89 -3.73 -19.31
C GLY A 175 11.33 -5.09 -18.86
N ILE A 176 10.17 -5.14 -18.22
CA ILE A 176 9.50 -6.38 -17.80
C ILE A 176 8.60 -6.86 -18.94
N ASP A 177 8.65 -8.16 -19.27
CA ASP A 177 7.75 -8.74 -20.27
C ASP A 177 6.30 -8.72 -19.79
N ILE A 178 5.50 -7.87 -20.40
CA ILE A 178 4.07 -7.71 -20.08
C ILE A 178 3.21 -8.96 -20.39
N ASN A 179 3.72 -9.88 -21.20
CA ASN A 179 3.06 -11.13 -21.54
C ASN A 179 3.43 -12.26 -20.57
N ALA A 180 4.38 -12.04 -19.68
CA ALA A 180 4.70 -13.02 -18.64
C ALA A 180 3.46 -13.26 -17.77
N PRO A 181 3.02 -14.53 -17.59
CA PRO A 181 1.73 -14.83 -16.94
C PRO A 181 1.59 -14.26 -15.53
N TRP A 182 2.71 -14.14 -14.80
CA TRP A 182 2.73 -13.63 -13.44
C TRP A 182 2.47 -12.11 -13.35
N VAL A 183 2.72 -11.36 -14.42
CA VAL A 183 2.53 -9.90 -14.44
C VAL A 183 1.07 -9.50 -14.28
N SER A 184 0.15 -10.35 -14.76
CA SER A 184 -1.31 -10.11 -14.65
C SER A 184 -1.77 -9.91 -13.20
N ALA A 185 -1.09 -10.54 -12.22
CA ALA A 185 -1.35 -10.42 -10.79
C ALA A 185 -1.03 -9.03 -10.21
N PHE A 186 -0.33 -8.18 -10.94
CA PHE A 186 0.21 -6.91 -10.44
C PHE A 186 -0.18 -5.71 -11.30
N LEU A 187 -1.12 -5.87 -12.23
CA LEU A 187 -1.60 -4.77 -13.06
C LEU A 187 -2.31 -3.67 -12.26
N ASP A 188 -2.87 -4.01 -11.12
CA ASP A 188 -3.53 -3.10 -10.18
C ASP A 188 -2.56 -2.43 -9.18
N LYS A 189 -1.28 -2.83 -9.19
CA LYS A 189 -0.22 -2.35 -8.27
C LYS A 189 1.15 -2.24 -8.96
N PRO A 190 1.26 -1.52 -10.09
CA PRO A 190 2.45 -1.52 -10.94
C PRO A 190 3.70 -0.90 -10.27
N ASN A 191 3.55 0.00 -9.30
CA ASN A 191 4.70 0.52 -8.54
C ASN A 191 5.41 -0.56 -7.71
N THR A 192 4.73 -1.64 -7.35
CA THR A 192 5.37 -2.80 -6.72
C THR A 192 6.40 -3.42 -7.66
N LEU A 193 6.07 -3.54 -8.96
CA LEU A 193 7.00 -4.06 -9.96
C LEU A 193 8.20 -3.13 -10.17
N ALA A 194 7.97 -1.81 -10.18
CA ALA A 194 9.05 -0.84 -10.25
C ALA A 194 10.03 -0.97 -9.07
N LEU A 195 9.51 -1.15 -7.86
CA LEU A 195 10.31 -1.37 -6.66
C LEU A 195 11.13 -2.68 -6.77
N TRP A 196 10.50 -3.76 -7.22
CA TRP A 196 11.20 -5.04 -7.39
C TRP A 196 12.26 -4.98 -8.48
N GLN A 197 12.02 -4.25 -9.56
CA GLN A 197 13.02 -4.01 -10.60
C GLN A 197 14.23 -3.25 -10.05
N GLN A 198 14.01 -2.19 -9.28
CA GLN A 198 15.08 -1.44 -8.62
C GLN A 198 15.90 -2.26 -7.61
N GLN A 199 15.27 -3.27 -7.01
CA GLN A 199 15.88 -4.17 -6.03
C GLN A 199 16.44 -5.45 -6.64
N ASP A 200 16.49 -5.58 -7.97
CA ASP A 200 16.92 -6.78 -8.71
C ASP A 200 16.17 -8.07 -8.28
N ARG A 201 14.88 -7.93 -7.91
CA ARG A 201 14.07 -9.05 -7.37
C ARG A 201 13.24 -9.78 -8.42
N ILE A 202 13.18 -9.31 -9.67
CA ILE A 202 12.29 -9.86 -10.71
C ILE A 202 12.55 -11.34 -10.95
N THR A 203 13.81 -11.77 -11.05
CA THR A 203 14.17 -13.19 -11.26
C THR A 203 13.69 -14.09 -10.12
N VAL A 204 13.71 -13.58 -8.88
CA VAL A 204 13.20 -14.31 -7.71
C VAL A 204 11.66 -14.42 -7.79
N ILE A 205 10.98 -13.36 -8.19
CA ILE A 205 9.52 -13.36 -8.36
C ILE A 205 9.10 -14.36 -9.45
N GLU A 206 9.82 -14.40 -10.57
CA GLU A 206 9.61 -15.39 -11.64
C GLU A 206 9.81 -16.83 -11.14
N SER A 207 10.83 -17.07 -10.32
CA SER A 207 11.07 -18.37 -9.72
C SER A 207 9.95 -18.78 -8.74
N LEU A 208 9.44 -17.83 -7.93
CA LEU A 208 8.29 -18.07 -7.04
C LEU A 208 7.03 -18.41 -7.84
N TYR A 209 6.78 -17.71 -8.95
CA TYR A 209 5.68 -18.03 -9.84
C TYR A 209 5.83 -19.45 -10.42
N ALA A 210 7.00 -19.79 -10.95
CA ALA A 210 7.28 -21.10 -11.49
C ALA A 210 7.06 -22.22 -10.46
N MET A 211 7.51 -22.01 -9.21
CA MET A 211 7.29 -22.95 -8.12
C MET A 211 5.80 -23.07 -7.74
N ALA A 212 5.05 -21.97 -7.74
CA ALA A 212 3.62 -21.99 -7.44
C ALA A 212 2.82 -22.74 -8.52
N MET A 213 3.25 -22.66 -9.80
CA MET A 213 2.57 -23.34 -10.93
C MET A 213 2.88 -24.83 -11.02
N GLN A 214 3.91 -25.34 -10.33
CA GLN A 214 4.20 -26.78 -10.33
C GLN A 214 3.09 -27.59 -9.64
N ASN A 215 2.87 -28.83 -10.11
CA ASN A 215 1.89 -29.73 -9.49
C ASN A 215 2.47 -30.47 -8.28
N ASP A 216 3.79 -30.72 -8.27
CA ASP A 216 4.50 -31.28 -7.11
C ASP A 216 5.32 -30.20 -6.41
N ASN A 217 4.70 -29.56 -5.43
CA ASN A 217 5.34 -28.49 -4.66
C ASN A 217 6.32 -29.03 -3.59
N HIS A 218 6.34 -30.34 -3.30
CA HIS A 218 7.28 -30.90 -2.34
C HIS A 218 8.73 -30.81 -2.83
N ALA A 219 8.97 -30.91 -4.14
CA ALA A 219 10.28 -30.74 -4.73
C ALA A 219 10.85 -29.32 -4.46
N CYS A 220 9.99 -28.32 -4.34
CA CYS A 220 10.38 -26.92 -4.12
C CYS A 220 10.49 -26.52 -2.65
N HIS A 221 10.18 -27.42 -1.69
CA HIS A 221 10.12 -27.09 -0.27
C HIS A 221 11.38 -26.39 0.25
N LYS A 222 12.57 -26.92 -0.07
CA LYS A 222 13.84 -26.34 0.39
C LYS A 222 14.08 -24.94 -0.18
N GLN A 223 13.81 -24.75 -1.46
CA GLN A 223 14.00 -23.46 -2.14
C GLN A 223 13.02 -22.41 -1.61
N LEU A 224 11.73 -22.77 -1.43
CA LEU A 224 10.73 -21.88 -0.83
C LEU A 224 11.13 -21.49 0.59
N LEU A 225 11.61 -22.44 1.40
CA LEU A 225 12.03 -22.18 2.76
C LEU A 225 13.22 -21.20 2.80
N GLU A 226 14.21 -21.36 1.92
CA GLU A 226 15.35 -20.45 1.81
C GLU A 226 14.90 -19.03 1.42
N LEU A 227 14.00 -18.90 0.42
CA LEU A 227 13.48 -17.61 -0.02
C LEU A 227 12.64 -16.92 1.07
N PHE A 228 11.77 -17.64 1.76
CA PHE A 228 10.93 -17.09 2.82
C PHE A 228 11.73 -16.65 4.05
N ASN A 229 12.85 -17.33 4.36
CA ASN A 229 13.78 -16.88 5.40
C ASN A 229 14.58 -15.64 4.98
N GLN A 230 14.89 -15.47 3.68
CA GLN A 230 15.55 -14.27 3.18
C GLN A 230 14.63 -13.04 3.23
N ASN A 231 13.36 -13.21 2.85
CA ASN A 231 12.39 -12.14 2.87
C ASN A 231 10.97 -12.69 3.09
N PRO A 232 10.34 -12.38 4.26
CA PRO A 232 8.98 -12.81 4.57
C PRO A 232 7.92 -12.36 3.56
N ASP A 233 8.11 -11.24 2.85
CA ASP A 233 7.18 -10.76 1.83
C ASP A 233 6.96 -11.78 0.70
N TYR A 234 7.91 -12.67 0.47
CA TYR A 234 7.80 -13.72 -0.53
C TYR A 234 6.70 -14.75 -0.20
N ILE A 235 6.29 -14.84 1.05
CA ILE A 235 5.16 -15.69 1.47
C ILE A 235 3.86 -15.17 0.84
N ASP A 236 3.57 -13.86 0.99
CA ASP A 236 2.36 -13.26 0.45
C ASP A 236 2.34 -13.34 -1.09
N ILE A 237 3.49 -13.15 -1.74
CA ILE A 237 3.64 -13.26 -3.20
C ILE A 237 3.37 -14.69 -3.67
N PHE A 238 3.96 -15.69 -3.01
CA PHE A 238 3.72 -17.10 -3.33
C PHE A 238 2.26 -17.48 -3.14
N VAL A 239 1.65 -17.07 -2.03
CA VAL A 239 0.22 -17.29 -1.74
C VAL A 239 -0.66 -16.67 -2.82
N GLN A 240 -0.34 -15.45 -3.27
CA GLN A 240 -1.07 -14.78 -4.35
C GLN A 240 -0.97 -15.57 -5.67
N PHE A 241 0.20 -16.03 -6.06
CA PHE A 241 0.38 -16.83 -7.27
C PHE A 241 -0.35 -18.18 -7.19
N TYR A 242 -0.27 -18.84 -6.05
CA TYR A 242 -0.96 -20.11 -5.86
C TYR A 242 -2.49 -19.94 -5.86
N ALA A 243 -3.00 -18.87 -5.29
CA ALA A 243 -4.42 -18.52 -5.33
C ALA A 243 -4.90 -18.28 -6.78
N GLN A 244 -4.10 -17.62 -7.62
CA GLN A 244 -4.40 -17.48 -9.05
C GLN A 244 -4.45 -18.83 -9.78
N LYS A 245 -3.50 -19.75 -9.48
CA LYS A 245 -3.53 -21.11 -10.01
C LYS A 245 -4.84 -21.80 -9.66
N LEU A 246 -5.23 -21.79 -8.38
CA LEU A 246 -6.47 -22.42 -7.93
C LEU A 246 -7.71 -21.82 -8.62
N GLN A 247 -7.74 -20.51 -8.80
CA GLN A 247 -8.82 -19.83 -9.50
C GLN A 247 -8.87 -20.25 -10.98
N SER A 248 -7.74 -20.35 -11.64
CA SER A 248 -7.63 -20.81 -13.03
C SER A 248 -8.09 -22.26 -13.16
N GLU A 249 -7.69 -23.14 -12.23
CA GLU A 249 -8.11 -24.55 -12.19
C GLU A 249 -9.63 -24.71 -11.96
N LEU A 250 -10.21 -23.87 -11.10
CA LEU A 250 -11.66 -23.82 -10.86
C LEU A 250 -12.41 -23.39 -12.12
N LEU A 251 -11.98 -22.31 -12.77
CA LEU A 251 -12.59 -21.80 -14.00
C LEU A 251 -12.44 -22.77 -15.17
N GLY A 252 -11.33 -23.51 -15.22
CA GLY A 252 -11.07 -24.57 -16.19
C GLY A 252 -11.79 -25.91 -15.90
N ASN A 253 -12.61 -25.98 -14.84
CA ASN A 253 -13.29 -27.18 -14.37
C ASN A 253 -12.34 -28.35 -14.05
N THR A 254 -11.09 -28.11 -13.74
CA THR A 254 -10.10 -29.11 -13.32
C THR A 254 -10.05 -29.26 -11.79
N LEU A 255 -10.66 -28.33 -11.06
CA LEU A 255 -10.79 -28.33 -9.60
C LEU A 255 -12.25 -28.11 -9.22
N ASP A 256 -12.80 -28.93 -8.31
CA ASP A 256 -14.14 -28.72 -7.78
C ASP A 256 -14.20 -27.62 -6.71
N ILE A 257 -15.38 -27.06 -6.47
CA ILE A 257 -15.59 -25.95 -5.54
C ILE A 257 -15.15 -26.28 -4.10
N LYS A 258 -15.40 -27.52 -3.64
CA LYS A 258 -15.05 -27.92 -2.28
C LYS A 258 -13.54 -27.95 -2.08
N ARG A 259 -12.81 -28.57 -2.99
CA ARG A 259 -11.34 -28.59 -2.97
C ARG A 259 -10.75 -27.20 -3.12
N TYR A 260 -11.34 -26.34 -3.97
CA TYR A 260 -10.94 -24.94 -4.08
C TYR A 260 -11.05 -24.22 -2.73
N GLN A 261 -12.18 -24.38 -2.02
CA GLN A 261 -12.38 -23.75 -0.70
C GLN A 261 -11.37 -24.27 0.32
N GLU A 262 -11.14 -25.58 0.39
CA GLU A 262 -10.21 -26.20 1.33
C GLU A 262 -8.76 -25.73 1.09
N LYS A 263 -8.30 -25.71 -0.17
CA LYS A 263 -6.97 -25.22 -0.54
C LYS A 263 -6.80 -23.72 -0.29
N SER A 264 -7.80 -22.91 -0.66
CA SER A 264 -7.79 -21.47 -0.42
C SER A 264 -7.75 -21.13 1.06
N GLN A 265 -8.51 -21.84 1.89
CA GLN A 265 -8.48 -21.67 3.35
C GLN A 265 -7.12 -22.06 3.94
N ALA A 266 -6.49 -23.10 3.42
CA ALA A 266 -5.15 -23.51 3.85
C ALA A 266 -4.10 -22.44 3.53
N LEU A 267 -4.16 -21.82 2.34
CA LEU A 267 -3.28 -20.73 1.93
C LEU A 267 -3.44 -19.49 2.81
N LEU A 268 -4.68 -19.05 3.04
CA LEU A 268 -4.96 -17.89 3.90
C LEU A 268 -4.50 -18.13 5.33
N SER A 269 -4.84 -19.29 5.91
CA SER A 269 -4.41 -19.66 7.26
C SER A 269 -2.88 -19.72 7.40
N PHE A 270 -2.16 -20.10 6.33
CA PHE A 270 -0.71 -20.09 6.33
C PHE A 270 -0.16 -18.66 6.37
N ALA A 271 -0.65 -17.76 5.51
CA ALA A 271 -0.23 -16.36 5.47
C ALA A 271 -0.52 -15.64 6.80
N ASP A 272 -1.72 -15.80 7.35
CA ASP A 272 -2.15 -15.13 8.60
C ASP A 272 -1.30 -15.56 9.80
N LYS A 273 -0.96 -16.85 9.91
CA LYS A 273 -0.12 -17.35 10.99
C LYS A 273 1.24 -16.68 11.06
N PHE A 274 1.83 -16.31 9.92
CA PHE A 274 3.13 -15.62 9.89
C PHE A 274 3.03 -14.15 10.26
N LYS A 275 1.86 -13.53 10.07
CA LYS A 275 1.60 -12.15 10.49
C LYS A 275 1.36 -12.06 12.00
N GLU A 276 0.68 -13.05 12.58
CA GLU A 276 0.21 -12.99 13.96
C GLU A 276 1.19 -13.60 14.99
N VAL A 277 1.93 -14.66 14.62
CA VAL A 277 2.70 -15.46 15.59
C VAL A 277 4.19 -15.39 15.32
N LYS A 278 4.93 -14.68 16.22
CA LYS A 278 6.40 -14.67 16.20
C LYS A 278 6.97 -16.00 16.67
N GLY A 279 7.97 -16.52 15.94
CA GLY A 279 8.70 -17.75 16.34
C GLY A 279 8.09 -19.06 15.84
N LEU A 280 7.15 -19.02 14.91
CA LEU A 280 6.65 -20.23 14.25
C LEU A 280 7.76 -20.96 13.48
N ASN A 281 7.73 -22.30 13.55
CA ASN A 281 8.61 -23.13 12.72
C ASN A 281 8.12 -23.10 11.26
N LEU A 282 8.72 -22.21 10.47
CA LEU A 282 8.38 -21.99 9.07
C LEU A 282 8.44 -23.30 8.25
N SER A 283 9.47 -24.12 8.46
CA SER A 283 9.64 -25.39 7.75
C SER A 283 8.48 -26.35 8.00
N LEU A 284 8.02 -26.46 9.25
CA LEU A 284 6.90 -27.32 9.61
C LEU A 284 5.59 -26.82 8.97
N GLN A 285 5.32 -25.51 9.06
CA GLN A 285 4.11 -24.92 8.52
C GLN A 285 4.07 -24.99 6.99
N LEU A 286 5.18 -24.74 6.32
CA LEU A 286 5.30 -24.88 4.87
C LEU A 286 5.07 -26.32 4.44
N ASN A 287 5.66 -27.30 5.14
CA ASN A 287 5.44 -28.72 4.85
C ASN A 287 3.96 -29.13 5.01
N GLN A 288 3.29 -28.63 6.07
CA GLN A 288 1.86 -28.86 6.26
C GLN A 288 1.00 -28.25 5.15
N LEU A 289 1.34 -27.02 4.72
CA LEU A 289 0.68 -26.38 3.58
C LEU A 289 0.83 -27.19 2.31
N LEU A 290 2.08 -27.51 1.91
CA LEU A 290 2.35 -28.23 0.67
C LEU A 290 1.67 -29.60 0.63
N LYS A 291 1.62 -30.31 1.75
CA LYS A 291 0.83 -31.55 1.87
C LYS A 291 -0.64 -31.31 1.59
N LYS A 292 -1.27 -30.31 2.21
CA LYS A 292 -2.69 -30.00 1.97
C LYS A 292 -2.96 -29.62 0.50
N LEU A 293 -2.03 -28.90 -0.11
CA LEU A 293 -2.18 -28.51 -1.52
C LEU A 293 -2.02 -29.67 -2.50
N SER A 294 -1.23 -30.69 -2.14
CA SER A 294 -0.98 -31.88 -2.99
C SER A 294 -2.02 -32.98 -2.81
N TYR A 295 -2.58 -33.19 -1.63
CA TYR A 295 -3.48 -34.31 -1.32
C TYR A 295 -4.98 -34.00 -1.46
N LEU A 296 -5.36 -32.75 -1.52
CA LEU A 296 -6.73 -32.28 -1.78
C LEU A 296 -6.93 -31.98 -3.27
#